data_39f2cbe645102d103613a23ffead3ef1
#
_entry.id   39f2cbe645102d103613a23ffead3ef1
#
_cell.length_a   1.000
_cell.length_b   1.000
_cell.length_c   1.000
_cell.angle_alpha   90.00
_cell.angle_beta   90.00
_cell.angle_gamma   90.00
#
_symmetry.space_group_name_H-M   'P 1'
#
loop_
_entity.id
_entity.type
_entity.pdbx_description
1 polymer ?
#
loop_
_entity_poly.entity_id
_entity_poly.type
_entity_poly.pdbx_seq_one_letter_code
_entity_poly.pdbx_strand_id
1 'polypeptide(L)'
;GLIKGIGPATAAQIVSRFGVETLDILQNHPERLLEIKGITEGKLEDIKTSYAESRMLQDLMTLLSPFKITPKTAQKIYQYFGPASVDILKKSPFELCQVSGFGFLRVDAIVQKNGGDLHDPMRIKGALFWALEDSKGSKGHLFLTSEVLRKEALRVLNAKIPIPSLRLHEQEVIDVLQNMVLHGEIVSVNEKIYLPRVFAQEDETARRIAMRVVELST
;
A
#
# COMPACT_ATOMS: atom_id res chain seq x y z
N GLY A 1 -15.27 8.03 -19.94
CA GLY A 1 -14.46 8.95 -19.29
C GLY A 1 -13.58 8.44 -18.17
N LEU A 2 -12.30 8.19 -18.46
CA LEU A 2 -11.31 7.81 -17.44
C LEU A 2 -10.78 9.03 -16.65
N ILE A 3 -10.91 10.22 -17.20
CA ILE A 3 -10.42 11.46 -16.60
C ILE A 3 -11.61 12.32 -16.14
N LYS A 4 -11.66 12.57 -14.83
CA LYS A 4 -12.69 13.45 -14.25
C LYS A 4 -12.59 14.86 -14.86
N GLY A 5 -13.72 15.42 -15.28
CA GLY A 5 -13.78 16.73 -15.91
C GLY A 5 -13.65 16.72 -17.46
N ILE A 6 -13.32 15.57 -18.05
CA ILE A 6 -13.29 15.39 -19.50
C ILE A 6 -14.42 14.46 -19.94
N GLY A 7 -15.54 15.03 -20.39
CA GLY A 7 -16.59 14.28 -21.07
C GLY A 7 -16.28 14.09 -22.56
N PRO A 8 -17.10 13.32 -23.30
CA PRO A 8 -16.88 13.05 -24.73
C PRO A 8 -16.75 14.33 -25.59
N ALA A 9 -17.59 15.34 -25.36
CA ALA A 9 -17.54 16.60 -26.06
C ALA A 9 -16.24 17.38 -25.77
N THR A 10 -15.82 17.45 -24.52
CA THR A 10 -14.56 18.09 -24.10
C THR A 10 -13.35 17.35 -24.67
N ALA A 11 -13.38 16.02 -24.66
CA ALA A 11 -12.33 15.20 -25.25
C ALA A 11 -12.19 15.46 -26.75
N ALA A 12 -13.31 15.53 -27.48
CA ALA A 12 -13.32 15.82 -28.89
C ALA A 12 -12.72 17.23 -29.21
N GLN A 13 -13.04 18.24 -28.39
CA GLN A 13 -12.47 19.57 -28.51
C GLN A 13 -10.95 19.60 -28.27
N ILE A 14 -10.49 18.88 -27.25
CA ILE A 14 -9.05 18.77 -26.94
C ILE A 14 -8.31 18.11 -28.10
N VAL A 15 -8.79 16.97 -28.58
CA VAL A 15 -8.18 16.25 -29.69
C VAL A 15 -8.22 17.07 -31.00
N SER A 16 -9.32 17.77 -31.25
CA SER A 16 -9.44 18.65 -32.42
C SER A 16 -8.44 19.80 -32.36
N ARG A 17 -8.18 20.37 -31.18
CA ARG A 17 -7.26 21.50 -30.99
C ARG A 17 -5.79 21.08 -31.03
N PHE A 18 -5.44 19.98 -30.40
CA PHE A 18 -4.07 19.58 -30.19
C PHE A 18 -3.62 18.35 -30.97
N GLY A 19 -4.55 17.57 -31.51
CA GLY A 19 -4.24 16.42 -32.36
C GLY A 19 -3.30 15.43 -31.68
N VAL A 20 -2.21 15.10 -32.33
CA VAL A 20 -1.18 14.15 -31.83
C VAL A 20 -0.43 14.66 -30.59
N GLU A 21 -0.43 15.96 -30.33
CA GLU A 21 0.23 16.58 -29.18
C GLU A 21 -0.63 16.47 -27.88
N THR A 22 -1.86 15.96 -27.98
CA THR A 22 -2.81 15.91 -26.84
C THR A 22 -2.19 15.26 -25.59
N LEU A 23 -1.50 14.14 -25.74
CA LEU A 23 -0.88 13.44 -24.60
C LEU A 23 0.27 14.23 -24.00
N ASP A 24 1.10 14.85 -24.81
CA ASP A 24 2.20 15.70 -24.36
C ASP A 24 1.68 16.92 -23.60
N ILE A 25 0.61 17.55 -24.10
CA ILE A 25 -0.04 18.68 -23.45
C ILE A 25 -0.63 18.28 -22.10
N LEU A 26 -1.35 17.18 -22.02
CA LEU A 26 -1.88 16.66 -20.75
C LEU A 26 -0.78 16.37 -19.73
N GLN A 27 0.37 15.90 -20.18
CA GLN A 27 1.48 15.48 -19.34
C GLN A 27 2.40 16.64 -18.93
N ASN A 28 2.79 17.50 -19.89
CA ASN A 28 3.85 18.48 -19.74
C ASN A 28 3.37 19.94 -19.79
N HIS A 29 2.26 20.22 -20.45
CA HIS A 29 1.74 21.57 -20.67
C HIS A 29 0.22 21.66 -20.42
N PRO A 30 -0.29 21.16 -19.25
CA PRO A 30 -1.73 21.08 -18.99
C PRO A 30 -2.41 22.47 -18.97
N GLU A 31 -1.66 23.55 -18.70
CA GLU A 31 -2.15 24.92 -18.73
C GLU A 31 -2.70 25.31 -20.11
N ARG A 32 -2.23 24.70 -21.18
CA ARG A 32 -2.74 24.92 -22.54
C ARG A 32 -4.17 24.44 -22.74
N LEU A 33 -4.68 23.58 -21.86
CA LEU A 33 -6.09 23.20 -21.88
C LEU A 33 -7.04 24.36 -21.63
N LEU A 34 -6.55 25.44 -21.00
CA LEU A 34 -7.33 26.67 -20.83
C LEU A 34 -7.67 27.38 -22.19
N GLU A 35 -6.97 27.03 -23.28
CA GLU A 35 -7.32 27.49 -24.65
C GLU A 35 -8.67 26.90 -25.12
N ILE A 36 -9.16 25.85 -24.46
CA ILE A 36 -10.42 25.18 -24.78
C ILE A 36 -11.58 25.88 -24.07
N LYS A 37 -12.58 26.29 -24.85
CA LYS A 37 -13.78 26.92 -24.30
C LYS A 37 -14.49 25.98 -23.33
N GLY A 38 -14.73 26.48 -22.09
CA GLY A 38 -15.42 25.72 -21.03
C GLY A 38 -14.48 24.98 -20.07
N ILE A 39 -13.16 25.06 -20.26
CA ILE A 39 -12.18 24.60 -19.28
C ILE A 39 -11.75 25.83 -18.45
N THR A 40 -12.19 25.85 -17.20
CA THR A 40 -11.77 26.83 -16.18
C THR A 40 -10.55 26.35 -15.44
N GLU A 41 -9.89 27.21 -14.67
CA GLU A 41 -8.75 26.82 -13.81
C GLU A 41 -9.12 25.74 -12.80
N GLY A 42 -10.30 25.82 -12.18
CA GLY A 42 -10.79 24.77 -11.27
C GLY A 42 -10.97 23.42 -11.98
N LYS A 43 -11.50 23.46 -13.21
CA LYS A 43 -11.65 22.26 -14.03
C LYS A 43 -10.29 21.71 -14.50
N LEU A 44 -9.34 22.60 -14.79
CA LEU A 44 -7.96 22.22 -15.11
C LEU A 44 -7.29 21.46 -13.96
N GLU A 45 -7.42 21.92 -12.72
CA GLU A 45 -6.87 21.23 -11.54
C GLU A 45 -7.50 19.83 -11.36
N ASP A 46 -8.81 19.69 -11.54
CA ASP A 46 -9.48 18.38 -11.51
C ASP A 46 -8.95 17.44 -12.61
N ILE A 47 -8.72 17.96 -13.81
CA ILE A 47 -8.17 17.20 -14.95
C ILE A 47 -6.74 16.76 -14.64
N LYS A 48 -5.88 17.64 -14.15
CA LYS A 48 -4.49 17.35 -13.78
C LYS A 48 -4.41 16.24 -12.72
N THR A 49 -5.19 16.35 -11.65
CA THR A 49 -5.25 15.37 -10.57
C THR A 49 -5.73 14.01 -11.08
N SER A 50 -6.82 13.98 -11.83
CA SER A 50 -7.38 12.75 -12.38
C SER A 50 -6.45 12.08 -13.41
N TYR A 51 -5.76 12.86 -14.21
CA TYR A 51 -4.78 12.34 -15.18
C TYR A 51 -3.56 11.72 -14.48
N ALA A 52 -3.03 12.39 -13.46
CA ALA A 52 -1.91 11.88 -12.67
C ALA A 52 -2.27 10.57 -11.96
N GLU A 53 -3.48 10.48 -11.36
CA GLU A 53 -4.00 9.26 -10.75
C GLU A 53 -4.13 8.13 -11.77
N SER A 54 -4.72 8.40 -12.93
CA SER A 54 -4.89 7.42 -14.01
C SER A 54 -3.55 6.86 -14.50
N ARG A 55 -2.54 7.73 -14.66
CA ARG A 55 -1.17 7.33 -15.01
C ARG A 55 -0.56 6.43 -13.95
N MET A 56 -0.70 6.80 -12.68
CA MET A 56 -0.19 6.02 -11.56
C MET A 56 -0.83 4.63 -11.51
N LEU A 57 -2.13 4.52 -11.73
CA LEU A 57 -2.83 3.23 -11.76
C LEU A 57 -2.33 2.34 -12.92
N GLN A 58 -2.07 2.92 -14.10
CA GLN A 58 -1.48 2.18 -15.22
C GLN A 58 -0.06 1.71 -14.91
N ASP A 59 0.76 2.56 -14.32
CA ASP A 59 2.13 2.23 -13.92
C ASP A 59 2.13 1.12 -12.86
N LEU A 60 1.23 1.15 -11.89
CA LEU A 60 1.03 0.08 -10.91
C LEU A 60 0.61 -1.25 -11.56
N MET A 61 -0.33 -1.22 -12.49
CA MET A 61 -0.77 -2.42 -13.19
C MET A 61 0.35 -3.03 -14.04
N THR A 62 1.19 -2.20 -14.64
CA THR A 62 2.36 -2.64 -15.40
C THR A 62 3.42 -3.25 -14.48
N LEU A 63 3.78 -2.55 -13.40
CA LEU A 63 4.76 -3.02 -12.42
C LEU A 63 4.34 -4.34 -11.77
N LEU A 64 3.06 -4.46 -11.43
CA LEU A 64 2.51 -5.60 -10.71
C LEU A 64 1.85 -6.64 -11.63
N SER A 65 2.13 -6.60 -12.93
CA SER A 65 1.59 -7.56 -13.90
C SER A 65 1.84 -9.04 -13.51
N PRO A 66 2.99 -9.43 -12.93
CA PRO A 66 3.20 -10.80 -12.45
C PRO A 66 2.21 -11.24 -11.37
N PHE A 67 1.65 -10.29 -10.60
CA PHE A 67 0.67 -10.54 -9.55
C PHE A 67 -0.77 -10.59 -10.06
N LYS A 68 -0.99 -10.31 -11.36
CA LYS A 68 -2.30 -10.34 -12.02
C LYS A 68 -3.36 -9.53 -11.24
N ILE A 69 -3.03 -8.29 -10.90
CA ILE A 69 -3.95 -7.39 -10.19
C ILE A 69 -5.03 -6.84 -11.13
N THR A 70 -6.19 -6.54 -10.56
CA THR A 70 -7.28 -5.83 -11.23
C THR A 70 -7.14 -4.32 -11.08
N PRO A 71 -7.82 -3.49 -11.92
CA PRO A 71 -7.86 -2.05 -11.73
C PRO A 71 -8.34 -1.63 -10.33
N LYS A 72 -9.31 -2.35 -9.77
CA LYS A 72 -9.81 -2.14 -8.40
C LYS A 72 -8.71 -2.38 -7.36
N THR A 73 -7.91 -3.40 -7.56
CA THR A 73 -6.77 -3.71 -6.68
C THR A 73 -5.67 -2.64 -6.80
N ALA A 74 -5.38 -2.17 -8.02
CA ALA A 74 -4.44 -1.08 -8.23
C ALA A 74 -4.89 0.21 -7.52
N GLN A 75 -6.18 0.53 -7.57
CA GLN A 75 -6.75 1.66 -6.85
C GLN A 75 -6.61 1.53 -5.33
N LYS A 76 -6.83 0.34 -4.79
CA LYS A 76 -6.64 0.04 -3.36
C LYS A 76 -5.18 0.24 -2.92
N ILE A 77 -4.22 -0.20 -3.74
CA ILE A 77 -2.79 -0.01 -3.50
C ILE A 77 -2.45 1.49 -3.52
N TYR A 78 -2.95 2.22 -4.51
CA TYR A 78 -2.75 3.67 -4.60
C TYR A 78 -3.35 4.41 -3.40
N GLN A 79 -4.54 4.03 -2.94
CA GLN A 79 -5.15 4.60 -1.74
C GLN A 79 -4.32 4.34 -0.48
N TYR A 80 -3.63 3.20 -0.43
CA TYR A 80 -2.79 2.82 0.71
C TYR A 80 -1.45 3.57 0.73
N PHE A 81 -0.71 3.55 -0.37
CA PHE A 81 0.66 4.10 -0.47
C PHE A 81 0.73 5.51 -1.06
N GLY A 82 -0.34 5.98 -1.70
CA GLY A 82 -0.39 7.29 -2.32
C GLY A 82 0.48 7.42 -3.59
N PRO A 83 0.93 8.66 -3.90
CA PRO A 83 1.72 8.94 -5.11
C PRO A 83 3.08 8.21 -5.17
N ALA A 84 3.61 7.77 -4.03
CA ALA A 84 4.86 7.03 -3.95
C ALA A 84 4.72 5.52 -4.19
N SER A 85 3.52 5.03 -4.51
CA SER A 85 3.21 3.59 -4.64
C SER A 85 4.19 2.84 -5.54
N VAL A 86 4.49 3.37 -6.72
CA VAL A 86 5.39 2.73 -7.69
C VAL A 86 6.80 2.65 -7.12
N ASP A 87 7.32 3.71 -6.53
CA ASP A 87 8.68 3.75 -5.98
C ASP A 87 8.84 2.80 -4.78
N ILE A 88 7.83 2.74 -3.91
CA ILE A 88 7.80 1.82 -2.77
C ILE A 88 7.85 0.36 -3.25
N LEU A 89 6.99 0.01 -4.20
CA LEU A 89 6.86 -1.36 -4.69
C LEU A 89 8.02 -1.80 -5.60
N LYS A 90 8.69 -0.85 -6.28
CA LYS A 90 9.95 -1.12 -6.99
C LYS A 90 11.07 -1.52 -6.03
N LYS A 91 11.13 -0.93 -4.84
CA LYS A 91 12.13 -1.28 -3.82
C LYS A 91 11.87 -2.67 -3.27
N SER A 92 10.62 -2.99 -2.95
CA SER A 92 10.25 -4.31 -2.44
C SER A 92 8.79 -4.65 -2.71
N PRO A 93 8.50 -5.72 -3.47
CA PRO A 93 7.14 -6.24 -3.62
C PRO A 93 6.51 -6.72 -2.32
N PHE A 94 7.32 -7.04 -1.29
CA PHE A 94 6.82 -7.45 0.02
C PHE A 94 6.07 -6.36 0.76
N GLU A 95 6.21 -5.10 0.37
CA GLU A 95 5.38 -4.00 0.87
C GLU A 95 3.87 -4.22 0.58
N LEU A 96 3.52 -5.00 -0.45
CA LEU A 96 2.15 -5.42 -0.72
C LEU A 96 1.51 -6.20 0.44
N CYS A 97 2.31 -6.84 1.29
CA CYS A 97 1.82 -7.60 2.45
C CYS A 97 1.12 -6.71 3.50
N GLN A 98 1.29 -5.39 3.43
CA GLN A 98 0.57 -4.41 4.23
C GLN A 98 -0.85 -4.14 3.71
N VAL A 99 -1.12 -4.49 2.47
CA VAL A 99 -2.42 -4.24 1.83
C VAL A 99 -3.29 -5.47 2.00
N SER A 100 -4.46 -5.30 2.63
CA SER A 100 -5.42 -6.39 2.83
C SER A 100 -5.75 -7.10 1.50
N GLY A 101 -5.68 -8.42 1.50
CA GLY A 101 -5.89 -9.25 0.31
C GLY A 101 -4.62 -9.70 -0.41
N PHE A 102 -3.43 -9.22 0.00
CA PHE A 102 -2.15 -9.74 -0.45
C PHE A 102 -1.55 -10.70 0.58
N GLY A 103 -1.73 -11.99 0.38
CA GLY A 103 -1.12 -13.01 1.23
C GLY A 103 0.40 -13.12 1.00
N PHE A 104 1.16 -13.27 2.09
CA PHE A 104 2.62 -13.40 2.04
C PHE A 104 3.07 -14.50 1.07
N LEU A 105 2.47 -15.69 1.13
CA LEU A 105 2.88 -16.83 0.29
C LEU A 105 2.73 -16.57 -1.21
N ARG A 106 1.76 -15.75 -1.60
CA ARG A 106 1.58 -15.36 -3.00
C ARG A 106 2.68 -14.42 -3.47
N VAL A 107 2.99 -13.41 -2.68
CA VAL A 107 4.05 -12.45 -2.98
C VAL A 107 5.40 -13.16 -2.99
N ASP A 108 5.68 -13.97 -1.96
CA ASP A 108 6.92 -14.72 -1.82
C ASP A 108 7.15 -15.68 -2.99
N ALA A 109 6.14 -16.42 -3.42
CA ALA A 109 6.26 -17.34 -4.56
C ALA A 109 6.70 -16.63 -5.85
N ILE A 110 6.22 -15.41 -6.08
CA ILE A 110 6.59 -14.62 -7.27
C ILE A 110 8.02 -14.09 -7.14
N VAL A 111 8.39 -13.57 -5.96
CA VAL A 111 9.74 -13.07 -5.71
C VAL A 111 10.77 -14.20 -5.80
N GLN A 112 10.50 -15.35 -5.19
CA GLN A 112 11.41 -16.51 -5.23
C GLN A 112 11.57 -17.07 -6.65
N LYS A 113 10.53 -17.07 -7.46
CA LYS A 113 10.61 -17.45 -8.88
C LYS A 113 11.59 -16.57 -9.67
N ASN A 114 11.79 -15.34 -9.23
CA ASN A 114 12.71 -14.39 -9.83
C ASN A 114 14.09 -14.33 -9.12
N GLY A 115 14.43 -15.34 -8.32
CA GLY A 115 15.74 -15.46 -7.67
C GLY A 115 15.87 -14.64 -6.39
N GLY A 116 14.77 -14.41 -5.66
CA GLY A 116 14.79 -13.69 -4.39
C GLY A 116 15.58 -14.42 -3.30
N ASP A 117 16.22 -13.66 -2.41
CA ASP A 117 16.92 -14.20 -1.24
C ASP A 117 15.91 -14.58 -0.14
N LEU A 118 16.02 -15.82 0.37
CA LEU A 118 15.18 -16.32 1.46
C LEU A 118 15.40 -15.56 2.77
N HIS A 119 16.60 -15.02 2.98
CA HIS A 119 17.01 -14.29 4.18
C HIS A 119 16.92 -12.76 4.02
N ASP A 120 16.36 -12.26 2.92
CA ASP A 120 16.15 -10.83 2.71
C ASP A 120 15.33 -10.23 3.87
N PRO A 121 15.84 -9.20 4.57
CA PRO A 121 15.09 -8.50 5.62
C PRO A 121 13.72 -7.99 5.15
N MET A 122 13.58 -7.59 3.89
CA MET A 122 12.30 -7.16 3.34
C MET A 122 11.28 -8.31 3.23
N ARG A 123 11.75 -9.53 2.98
CA ARG A 123 10.93 -10.73 3.03
C ARG A 123 10.39 -11.01 4.43
N ILE A 124 11.27 -10.91 5.44
CA ILE A 124 10.91 -11.08 6.87
C ILE A 124 9.90 -10.01 7.29
N LYS A 125 10.14 -8.75 6.91
CA LYS A 125 9.24 -7.63 7.14
C LYS A 125 7.85 -7.87 6.54
N GLY A 126 7.80 -8.38 5.30
CA GLY A 126 6.55 -8.75 4.63
C GLY A 126 5.76 -9.81 5.40
N ALA A 127 6.43 -10.81 5.96
CA ALA A 127 5.79 -11.85 6.79
C ALA A 127 5.21 -11.27 8.10
N LEU A 128 5.93 -10.34 8.74
CA LEU A 128 5.46 -9.65 9.94
C LEU A 128 4.23 -8.78 9.68
N PHE A 129 4.24 -8.00 8.60
CA PHE A 129 3.09 -7.21 8.21
C PHE A 129 1.88 -8.08 7.87
N TRP A 130 2.10 -9.15 7.11
CA TRP A 130 1.04 -10.09 6.77
C TRP A 130 0.41 -10.70 8.03
N ALA A 131 1.21 -11.14 9.00
CA ALA A 131 0.69 -11.75 10.22
C ALA A 131 -0.20 -10.80 11.03
N LEU A 132 0.18 -9.52 11.11
CA LEU A 132 -0.64 -8.49 11.77
C LEU A 132 -1.93 -8.20 10.99
N GLU A 133 -1.86 -8.08 9.67
CA GLU A 133 -3.02 -7.79 8.84
C GLU A 133 -4.00 -8.98 8.77
N ASP A 134 -3.49 -10.21 8.67
CA ASP A 134 -4.29 -11.43 8.68
C ASP A 134 -5.01 -11.62 10.02
N SER A 135 -4.33 -11.37 11.11
CA SER A 135 -4.92 -11.45 12.45
C SER A 135 -6.09 -10.47 12.63
N LYS A 136 -5.96 -9.27 12.09
CA LYS A 136 -7.03 -8.26 12.09
C LYS A 136 -8.21 -8.70 11.22
N GLY A 137 -7.93 -9.13 10.00
CA GLY A 137 -8.96 -9.48 9.02
C GLY A 137 -9.72 -10.77 9.33
N SER A 138 -9.00 -11.82 9.74
CA SER A 138 -9.56 -13.17 9.93
C SER A 138 -10.05 -13.43 11.36
N LYS A 139 -9.40 -12.85 12.36
CA LYS A 139 -9.66 -13.12 13.79
C LYS A 139 -10.18 -11.92 14.56
N GLY A 140 -10.25 -10.73 13.95
CA GLY A 140 -10.68 -9.50 14.61
C GLY A 140 -9.72 -8.98 15.68
N HIS A 141 -8.48 -9.48 15.73
CA HIS A 141 -7.48 -9.02 16.69
C HIS A 141 -6.82 -7.74 16.20
N LEU A 142 -6.80 -6.71 17.03
CA LEU A 142 -6.20 -5.42 16.71
C LEU A 142 -4.68 -5.41 16.92
N PHE A 143 -4.16 -6.36 17.67
CA PHE A 143 -2.74 -6.55 17.96
C PHE A 143 -2.39 -8.03 18.06
N LEU A 144 -1.10 -8.33 17.99
CA LEU A 144 -0.51 -9.60 18.41
C LEU A 144 0.53 -9.34 19.50
N THR A 145 0.72 -10.32 20.39
CA THR A 145 1.88 -10.27 21.26
C THR A 145 3.15 -10.51 20.45
N SER A 146 4.27 -9.97 20.91
CA SER A 146 5.56 -10.15 20.23
C SER A 146 5.89 -11.62 19.97
N GLU A 147 5.60 -12.50 20.95
CA GLU A 147 5.83 -13.94 20.83
C GLU A 147 4.99 -14.58 19.74
N VAL A 148 3.67 -14.30 19.71
CA VAL A 148 2.75 -14.86 18.71
C VAL A 148 3.11 -14.35 17.32
N LEU A 149 3.41 -13.05 17.19
CA LEU A 149 3.81 -12.45 15.92
C LEU A 149 5.07 -13.11 15.35
N ARG A 150 6.10 -13.29 16.17
CA ARG A 150 7.35 -13.95 15.75
C ARG A 150 7.11 -15.40 15.30
N LYS A 151 6.34 -16.17 16.08
CA LYS A 151 6.00 -17.56 15.73
C LYS A 151 5.24 -17.67 14.41
N GLU A 152 4.23 -16.82 14.19
CA GLU A 152 3.45 -16.82 12.95
C GLU A 152 4.30 -16.38 11.74
N ALA A 153 5.12 -15.34 11.88
CA ALA A 153 6.02 -14.90 10.83
C ALA A 153 7.04 -16.01 10.49
N LEU A 154 7.69 -16.62 11.48
CA LEU A 154 8.66 -17.71 11.26
C LEU A 154 8.00 -18.93 10.60
N ARG A 155 6.78 -19.27 11.01
CA ARG A 155 6.01 -20.36 10.42
C ARG A 155 5.78 -20.15 8.93
N VAL A 156 5.33 -18.97 8.52
CA VAL A 156 5.04 -18.69 7.10
C VAL A 156 6.31 -18.52 6.27
N LEU A 157 7.36 -17.95 6.84
CA LEU A 157 8.68 -17.82 6.19
C LEU A 157 9.28 -19.18 5.84
N ASN A 158 9.12 -20.16 6.70
CA ASN A 158 9.68 -21.51 6.54
C ASN A 158 8.72 -22.52 5.90
N ALA A 159 7.45 -22.14 5.64
CA ALA A 159 6.40 -23.06 5.20
C ALA A 159 6.71 -23.84 3.94
N LYS A 160 7.48 -23.25 3.02
CA LYS A 160 7.83 -23.86 1.72
C LYS A 160 9.34 -24.15 1.57
N ILE A 161 10.09 -24.13 2.68
CA ILE A 161 11.53 -24.44 2.67
C ILE A 161 11.73 -25.87 3.18
N PRO A 162 11.96 -26.85 2.26
CA PRO A 162 12.12 -28.25 2.63
C PRO A 162 13.48 -28.53 3.29
N ILE A 163 14.51 -27.77 2.94
CA ILE A 163 15.89 -27.99 3.39
C ILE A 163 16.09 -27.26 4.72
N PRO A 164 16.36 -27.98 5.83
CA PRO A 164 16.47 -27.38 7.15
C PRO A 164 17.57 -26.31 7.27
N SER A 165 18.69 -26.48 6.59
CA SER A 165 19.82 -25.51 6.64
C SER A 165 19.53 -24.17 5.93
N LEU A 166 18.47 -24.11 5.13
CA LEU A 166 18.03 -22.89 4.45
C LEU A 166 16.89 -22.17 5.19
N ARG A 167 16.42 -22.74 6.30
CA ARG A 167 15.33 -22.15 7.09
C ARG A 167 15.84 -20.96 7.90
N LEU A 168 14.97 -19.96 8.01
CA LEU A 168 15.22 -18.82 8.87
C LEU A 168 15.12 -19.22 10.34
N HIS A 169 15.94 -18.57 11.17
CA HIS A 169 15.94 -18.70 12.62
C HIS A 169 15.18 -17.56 13.28
N GLU A 170 14.73 -17.79 14.50
CA GLU A 170 13.93 -16.80 15.24
C GLU A 170 14.69 -15.48 15.45
N GLN A 171 16.01 -15.53 15.60
CA GLN A 171 16.83 -14.34 15.80
C GLN A 171 16.74 -13.36 14.63
N GLU A 172 16.70 -13.86 13.39
CA GLU A 172 16.56 -13.01 12.20
C GLU A 172 15.22 -12.26 12.21
N VAL A 173 14.16 -12.93 12.68
CA VAL A 173 12.83 -12.30 12.82
C VAL A 173 12.84 -11.24 13.93
N ILE A 174 13.50 -11.53 15.06
CA ILE A 174 13.66 -10.59 16.19
C ILE A 174 14.38 -9.33 15.73
N ASP A 175 15.48 -9.47 14.99
CA ASP A 175 16.30 -8.35 14.54
C ASP A 175 15.51 -7.42 13.60
N VAL A 176 14.74 -7.98 12.67
CA VAL A 176 13.88 -7.22 11.77
C VAL A 176 12.73 -6.57 12.55
N LEU A 177 12.10 -7.28 13.47
CA LEU A 177 11.01 -6.76 14.32
C LEU A 177 11.47 -5.55 15.13
N GLN A 178 12.62 -5.63 15.79
CA GLN A 178 13.20 -4.53 16.54
C GLN A 178 13.49 -3.32 15.65
N ASN A 179 14.02 -3.55 14.47
CA ASN A 179 14.30 -2.50 13.49
C ASN A 179 13.01 -1.80 13.03
N MET A 180 11.95 -2.55 12.79
CA MET A 180 10.63 -2.00 12.42
C MET A 180 10.05 -1.12 13.54
N VAL A 181 10.21 -1.51 14.81
CA VAL A 181 9.77 -0.69 15.96
C VAL A 181 10.58 0.60 16.04
N LEU A 182 11.90 0.52 15.89
CA LEU A 182 12.79 1.68 15.90
C LEU A 182 12.44 2.72 14.83
N HIS A 183 12.06 2.25 13.64
CA HIS A 183 11.69 3.14 12.52
C HIS A 183 10.20 3.52 12.51
N GLY A 184 9.43 3.16 13.53
CA GLY A 184 8.00 3.49 13.62
C GLY A 184 7.11 2.78 12.57
N GLU A 185 7.60 1.73 11.95
CA GLU A 185 6.83 0.96 10.96
C GLU A 185 5.76 0.09 11.63
N ILE A 186 5.97 -0.26 12.89
CA ILE A 186 5.00 -0.89 13.80
C ILE A 186 5.12 -0.24 15.18
N VAL A 187 4.06 -0.37 15.98
CA VAL A 187 4.00 0.19 17.33
C VAL A 187 4.04 -0.95 18.35
N SER A 188 4.94 -0.86 19.32
CA SER A 188 5.08 -1.81 20.43
C SER A 188 4.73 -1.14 21.75
N VAL A 189 3.71 -1.64 22.45
CA VAL A 189 3.29 -1.15 23.77
C VAL A 189 2.95 -2.35 24.64
N ASN A 190 3.64 -2.52 25.77
CA ASN A 190 3.41 -3.61 26.72
C ASN A 190 3.38 -4.99 26.03
N GLU A 191 4.38 -5.29 25.22
CA GLU A 191 4.52 -6.52 24.43
C GLU A 191 3.43 -6.73 23.34
N LYS A 192 2.51 -5.81 23.19
CA LYS A 192 1.50 -5.80 22.13
C LYS A 192 2.02 -5.05 20.93
N ILE A 193 1.95 -5.67 19.76
CA ILE A 193 2.41 -5.11 18.50
C ILE A 193 1.20 -4.74 17.65
N TYR A 194 1.18 -3.49 17.16
CA TYR A 194 0.12 -2.90 16.36
C TYR A 194 0.65 -2.40 15.03
N LEU A 195 -0.20 -2.45 14.01
CA LEU A 195 -0.03 -1.59 12.84
C LEU A 195 -0.27 -0.12 13.25
N PRO A 196 0.54 0.86 12.80
CA PRO A 196 0.43 2.25 13.26
C PRO A 196 -0.97 2.85 13.11
N ARG A 197 -1.64 2.58 11.99
CA ARG A 197 -3.00 3.06 11.73
C ARG A 197 -4.05 2.48 12.67
N VAL A 198 -3.86 1.23 13.12
CA VAL A 198 -4.77 0.56 14.06
C VAL A 198 -4.59 1.14 15.45
N PHE A 199 -3.33 1.33 15.87
CA PHE A 199 -3.00 1.94 17.14
C PHE A 199 -3.56 3.36 17.26
N ALA A 200 -3.43 4.18 16.22
CA ALA A 200 -3.98 5.54 16.20
C ALA A 200 -5.51 5.56 16.36
N GLN A 201 -6.22 4.62 15.74
CA GLN A 201 -7.68 4.50 15.87
C GLN A 201 -8.10 4.09 17.29
N GLU A 202 -7.38 3.18 17.93
CA GLU A 202 -7.66 2.77 19.32
C GLU A 202 -7.38 3.92 20.31
N ASP A 203 -6.27 4.63 20.16
CA ASP A 203 -5.91 5.75 21.01
C ASP A 203 -6.93 6.88 20.90
N GLU A 204 -7.37 7.22 19.72
CA GLU A 204 -8.42 8.22 19.50
C GLU A 204 -9.76 7.79 20.11
N THR A 205 -10.12 6.52 19.97
CA THR A 205 -11.36 5.98 20.57
C THR A 205 -11.29 6.01 22.09
N ALA A 206 -10.17 5.62 22.68
CA ALA A 206 -9.94 5.67 24.12
C ALA A 206 -10.04 7.10 24.66
N ARG A 207 -9.44 8.08 23.96
CA ARG A 207 -9.53 9.51 24.32
C ARG A 207 -10.96 10.03 24.24
N ARG A 208 -11.71 9.67 23.20
CA ARG A 208 -13.14 10.08 23.07
C ARG A 208 -14.02 9.50 24.19
N ILE A 209 -13.78 8.26 24.58
CA ILE A 209 -14.52 7.62 25.70
C ILE A 209 -14.16 8.32 27.01
N ALA A 210 -12.88 8.58 27.27
CA ALA A 210 -12.44 9.27 28.49
C ALA A 210 -13.05 10.68 28.59
N MET A 211 -13.08 11.45 27.50
CA MET A 211 -13.73 12.76 27.45
C MET A 211 -15.23 12.69 27.78
N ARG A 212 -15.96 11.71 27.20
CA ARG A 212 -17.39 11.53 27.50
C ARG A 212 -17.67 11.13 28.95
N VAL A 213 -16.79 10.32 29.55
CA VAL A 213 -16.91 9.96 30.97
C VAL A 213 -16.75 11.16 31.87
N VAL A 214 -15.80 12.06 31.55
CA VAL A 214 -15.61 13.31 32.28
C VAL A 214 -16.82 14.24 32.13
N GLU A 215 -17.37 14.39 30.91
CA GLU A 215 -18.57 15.21 30.65
C GLU A 215 -19.83 14.69 31.35
N LEU A 216 -19.96 13.37 31.56
CA LEU A 216 -21.10 12.78 32.26
C LEU A 216 -20.93 12.79 33.80
N SER A 217 -19.72 13.13 34.30
CA SER A 217 -19.40 13.15 35.73
C SER A 217 -19.40 14.58 36.29
N THR A 218 -19.66 15.59 35.45
CA THR A 218 -19.85 17.01 35.80
C THR A 218 -21.30 17.39 35.68
#